data_0d29751171a352079e1e261bc89c397c
#
_entry.id   0d29751171a352079e1e261bc89c397c
#
_cell.length_a   1.000
_cell.length_b   1.000
_cell.length_c   1.000
_cell.angle_alpha   90.00
_cell.angle_beta   90.00
_cell.angle_gamma   90.00
#
_symmetry.space_group_name_H-M   'P 1'
#
loop_
_entity.id
_entity.type
_entity.pdbx_description
1 polymer ?
#
loop_
_entity_poly.entity_id
_entity_poly.type
_entity_poly.pdbx_seq_one_letter_code
_entity_poly.pdbx_strand_id
1 'polypeptide(L)'
;MPELPQISFADPVFPEQFMTSLRQYGFAAITDYPLDAQRIHRIYRDWQHFFAEGQGGDFAMHPVRQDGYFSLQQAEHAKGFTDRDYKEYFQFYPWGRCPEALREDLETHFTAAVDLGATLLGMIADRLPKRTTQSLSEPLGDKIQQSEQ
;
A
#
# COMPACT_ATOMS: atom_id res chain seq x y z
N MET A 1 11.27 20.73 15.46
CA MET A 1 11.28 20.13 14.11
C MET A 1 10.08 20.72 13.37
N PRO A 2 10.17 21.04 12.08
CA PRO A 2 9.00 21.49 11.35
C PRO A 2 7.96 20.34 11.38
N GLU A 3 6.73 20.67 11.73
CA GLU A 3 5.61 19.76 11.73
C GLU A 3 5.24 19.43 10.29
N LEU A 4 5.02 18.14 9.98
CA LEU A 4 4.60 17.73 8.66
C LEU A 4 3.18 18.22 8.40
N PRO A 5 2.93 19.02 7.35
CA PRO A 5 1.60 19.52 7.07
C PRO A 5 0.66 18.37 6.69
N GLN A 6 -0.54 18.39 7.27
CA GLN A 6 -1.66 17.56 6.81
C GLN A 6 -2.34 18.27 5.64
N ILE A 7 -2.54 17.55 4.54
CA ILE A 7 -3.06 18.10 3.28
C ILE A 7 -4.38 17.40 2.96
N SER A 8 -5.47 18.17 2.88
CA SER A 8 -6.78 17.63 2.55
C SER A 8 -6.87 17.29 1.05
N PHE A 9 -7.20 16.04 0.73
CA PHE A 9 -7.43 15.60 -0.65
C PHE A 9 -8.60 16.32 -1.32
N ALA A 10 -9.56 16.81 -0.53
CA ALA A 10 -10.71 17.56 -1.01
C ALA A 10 -10.41 19.04 -1.34
N ASP A 11 -9.21 19.55 -0.99
CA ASP A 11 -8.83 20.93 -1.25
C ASP A 11 -8.52 21.12 -2.75
N PRO A 12 -9.09 22.12 -3.44
CA PRO A 12 -8.76 22.41 -4.85
C PRO A 12 -7.27 22.63 -5.14
N VAL A 13 -6.49 23.07 -4.14
CA VAL A 13 -5.03 23.26 -4.25
C VAL A 13 -4.22 22.04 -3.78
N PHE A 14 -4.90 20.93 -3.48
CA PHE A 14 -4.25 19.68 -3.05
C PHE A 14 -3.08 19.27 -3.95
N PRO A 15 -3.19 19.26 -5.30
CA PRO A 15 -2.10 18.79 -6.15
C PRO A 15 -0.80 19.59 -6.00
N GLU A 16 -0.91 20.90 -5.77
CA GLU A 16 0.24 21.79 -5.54
C GLU A 16 0.88 21.55 -4.16
N GLN A 17 0.05 21.45 -3.14
CA GLN A 17 0.49 21.17 -1.76
C GLN A 17 1.14 19.79 -1.67
N PHE A 18 0.56 18.79 -2.32
CA PHE A 18 1.07 17.42 -2.40
C PHE A 18 2.46 17.39 -3.03
N MET A 19 2.65 18.02 -4.20
CA MET A 19 3.96 18.11 -4.86
C MET A 19 4.98 18.87 -4.05
N THR A 20 4.56 19.92 -3.34
CA THR A 20 5.44 20.70 -2.45
C THR A 20 5.91 19.82 -1.30
N SER A 21 5.01 19.08 -0.67
CA SER A 21 5.33 18.15 0.42
C SER A 21 6.31 17.06 -0.03
N LEU A 22 6.07 16.44 -1.19
CA LEU A 22 6.98 15.43 -1.73
C LEU A 22 8.38 15.97 -2.01
N ARG A 23 8.49 17.20 -2.52
CA ARG A 23 9.81 17.83 -2.78
C ARG A 23 10.54 18.22 -1.50
N GLN A 24 9.81 18.66 -0.49
CA GLN A 24 10.39 19.17 0.74
C GLN A 24 10.71 18.08 1.76
N TYR A 25 9.85 17.08 1.87
CA TYR A 25 9.92 16.05 2.91
C TYR A 25 10.11 14.63 2.37
N GLY A 26 9.88 14.39 1.08
CA GLY A 26 9.91 13.06 0.46
C GLY A 26 8.60 12.27 0.63
N PHE A 27 7.62 12.78 1.37
CA PHE A 27 6.30 12.17 1.60
C PHE A 27 5.26 13.24 1.93
N ALA A 28 3.99 12.84 2.00
CA ALA A 28 2.87 13.72 2.36
C ALA A 28 1.89 13.00 3.30
N ALA A 29 1.38 13.71 4.30
CA ALA A 29 0.26 13.26 5.12
C ALA A 29 -1.04 13.78 4.51
N ILE A 30 -1.88 12.85 4.03
CA ILE A 30 -3.12 13.18 3.31
C ILE A 30 -4.31 12.91 4.22
N THR A 31 -5.23 13.87 4.30
CA THR A 31 -6.54 13.73 4.96
C THR A 31 -7.65 13.78 3.91
N ASP A 32 -8.87 13.45 4.32
CA ASP A 32 -10.08 13.47 3.47
C ASP A 32 -9.92 12.68 2.15
N TYR A 33 -9.08 11.64 2.18
CA TYR A 33 -8.84 10.75 1.04
C TYR A 33 -10.05 9.84 0.79
N PRO A 34 -10.31 9.43 -0.46
CA PRO A 34 -11.51 8.69 -0.85
C PRO A 34 -11.42 7.18 -0.55
N LEU A 35 -10.97 6.81 0.66
CA LEU A 35 -11.00 5.43 1.13
C LEU A 35 -11.97 5.31 2.31
N ASP A 36 -12.68 4.19 2.38
CA ASP A 36 -13.63 3.90 3.45
C ASP A 36 -12.90 3.61 4.77
N ALA A 37 -12.91 4.59 5.68
CA ALA A 37 -12.30 4.49 6.99
C ALA A 37 -12.90 3.35 7.84
N GLN A 38 -14.21 3.06 7.71
CA GLN A 38 -14.85 1.97 8.44
C GLN A 38 -14.36 0.61 7.92
N ARG A 39 -14.16 0.47 6.60
CA ARG A 39 -13.56 -0.73 6.01
C ARG A 39 -12.13 -0.91 6.51
N ILE A 40 -11.32 0.13 6.54
CA ILE A 40 -9.96 0.07 7.07
C ILE A 40 -9.98 -0.43 8.52
N HIS A 41 -10.87 0.10 9.36
CA HIS A 41 -11.00 -0.37 10.75
C HIS A 41 -11.42 -1.84 10.85
N ARG A 42 -12.35 -2.32 9.98
CA ARG A 42 -12.72 -3.75 9.94
C ARG A 42 -11.52 -4.61 9.54
N ILE A 43 -10.78 -4.23 8.48
CA ILE A 43 -9.58 -4.94 8.05
C ILE A 43 -8.60 -5.07 9.20
N TYR A 44 -8.25 -3.98 9.89
CA TYR A 44 -7.33 -4.02 11.03
C TYR A 44 -7.81 -4.94 12.14
N ARG A 45 -9.07 -4.85 12.55
CA ARG A 45 -9.67 -5.68 13.60
C ARG A 45 -9.62 -7.17 13.22
N ASP A 46 -10.03 -7.49 12.00
CA ASP A 46 -10.20 -8.87 11.56
C ASP A 46 -8.84 -9.54 11.32
N TRP A 47 -7.86 -8.80 10.82
CA TRP A 47 -6.48 -9.28 10.72
C TRP A 47 -5.80 -9.41 12.07
N GLN A 48 -6.05 -8.52 13.01
CA GLN A 48 -5.56 -8.68 14.38
C GLN A 48 -6.09 -9.98 15.01
N HIS A 49 -7.35 -10.31 14.76
CA HIS A 49 -7.96 -11.56 15.21
C HIS A 49 -7.32 -12.78 14.53
N PHE A 50 -7.14 -12.74 13.22
CA PHE A 50 -6.47 -13.78 12.45
C PHE A 50 -5.09 -14.12 13.02
N PHE A 51 -4.26 -13.13 13.29
CA PHE A 51 -2.93 -13.34 13.88
C PHE A 51 -3.01 -13.84 15.34
N ALA A 52 -3.91 -13.28 16.15
CA ALA A 52 -4.06 -13.67 17.54
C ALA A 52 -4.53 -15.13 17.72
N GLU A 53 -5.35 -15.63 16.80
CA GLU A 53 -5.86 -17.00 16.80
C GLU A 53 -4.90 -18.02 16.16
N GLY A 54 -3.78 -17.58 15.61
CA GLY A 54 -2.79 -18.44 14.97
C GLY A 54 -3.29 -19.16 13.72
N GLN A 55 -4.23 -18.55 12.99
CA GLN A 55 -4.85 -19.13 11.78
C GLN A 55 -3.93 -19.18 10.55
N GLY A 56 -2.68 -18.75 10.68
CA GLY A 56 -1.72 -18.67 9.58
C GLY A 56 -1.36 -19.99 8.92
N GLY A 57 -1.52 -21.15 9.62
CA GLY A 57 -1.05 -22.45 9.15
C GLY A 57 -1.63 -22.88 7.79
N ASP A 58 -2.94 -22.74 7.59
CA ASP A 58 -3.62 -23.10 6.35
C ASP A 58 -3.25 -22.18 5.16
N PHE A 59 -2.74 -21.01 5.47
CA PHE A 59 -2.34 -19.98 4.53
C PHE A 59 -0.82 -19.75 4.51
N ALA A 60 -0.02 -20.71 5.02
CA ALA A 60 1.43 -20.58 5.03
C ALA A 60 1.98 -20.17 3.65
N MET A 61 2.95 -19.27 3.64
CA MET A 61 3.55 -18.69 2.43
C MET A 61 3.93 -19.77 1.42
N HIS A 62 3.53 -19.55 0.16
CA HIS A 62 3.89 -20.45 -0.92
C HIS A 62 5.26 -20.07 -1.52
N PRO A 63 6.27 -20.97 -1.54
CA PRO A 63 7.65 -20.61 -1.88
C PRO A 63 7.85 -19.98 -3.27
N VAL A 64 7.00 -20.33 -4.23
CA VAL A 64 7.09 -19.81 -5.61
C VAL A 64 6.24 -18.56 -5.80
N ARG A 65 4.97 -18.61 -5.34
CA ARG A 65 4.03 -17.48 -5.51
C ARG A 65 4.23 -16.38 -4.49
N GLN A 66 4.80 -16.73 -3.32
CA GLN A 66 5.02 -15.81 -2.20
C GLN A 66 3.75 -15.13 -1.65
N ASP A 67 2.59 -15.73 -1.89
CA ASP A 67 1.32 -15.33 -1.29
C ASP A 67 1.12 -16.01 0.06
N GLY A 68 0.40 -15.37 0.96
CA GLY A 68 -0.03 -15.96 2.22
C GLY A 68 0.71 -15.45 3.46
N TYR A 69 0.66 -16.26 4.52
CA TYR A 69 1.16 -15.94 5.85
C TYR A 69 2.66 -16.23 6.00
N PHE A 70 3.41 -15.22 6.41
CA PHE A 70 4.81 -15.31 6.77
C PHE A 70 4.94 -15.33 8.29
N SER A 71 5.39 -16.46 8.83
CA SER A 71 5.61 -16.62 10.26
C SER A 71 6.89 -15.93 10.72
N LEU A 72 7.03 -15.76 12.05
CA LEU A 72 8.27 -15.28 12.67
C LEU A 72 9.51 -16.07 12.24
N GLN A 73 9.34 -17.37 11.91
CA GLN A 73 10.44 -18.22 11.44
C GLN A 73 10.88 -17.92 10.00
N GLN A 74 10.01 -17.32 9.22
CA GLN A 74 10.24 -16.93 7.83
C GLN A 74 10.59 -15.44 7.69
N ALA A 75 10.60 -14.70 8.81
CA ALA A 75 10.98 -13.30 8.82
C ALA A 75 12.42 -13.09 8.32
N GLU A 76 12.62 -12.02 7.61
CA GLU A 76 13.92 -11.64 7.04
C GLU A 76 14.92 -11.28 8.14
N HIS A 77 16.21 -11.45 7.81
CA HIS A 77 17.31 -10.93 8.63
C HIS A 77 17.71 -9.54 8.09
N ALA A 78 18.01 -8.63 8.99
CA ALA A 78 18.65 -7.39 8.58
C ALA A 78 20.02 -7.71 7.97
N LYS A 79 20.39 -7.06 6.86
CA LYS A 79 21.66 -7.30 6.17
C LYS A 79 22.85 -7.15 7.14
N GLY A 80 23.60 -8.23 7.35
CA GLY A 80 24.78 -8.26 8.23
C GLY A 80 24.47 -8.60 9.70
N PHE A 81 23.23 -8.98 10.02
CA PHE A 81 22.82 -9.41 11.37
C PHE A 81 22.31 -10.85 11.34
N THR A 82 22.46 -11.56 12.46
CA THR A 82 21.97 -12.93 12.66
C THR A 82 20.55 -12.97 13.19
N ASP A 83 20.11 -11.88 13.84
CA ASP A 83 18.80 -11.81 14.46
C ASP A 83 17.73 -11.54 13.38
N ARG A 84 16.62 -12.23 13.51
CA ARG A 84 15.46 -12.05 12.63
C ARG A 84 14.61 -10.89 13.09
N ASP A 85 13.92 -10.24 12.13
CA ASP A 85 12.87 -9.30 12.46
C ASP A 85 11.78 -10.00 13.27
N TYR A 86 11.39 -9.39 14.38
CA TYR A 86 10.29 -9.89 15.20
C TYR A 86 8.96 -9.41 14.62
N LYS A 87 8.61 -9.95 13.44
CA LYS A 87 7.36 -9.65 12.74
C LYS A 87 6.78 -10.90 12.11
N GLU A 88 5.48 -10.98 12.08
CA GLU A 88 4.70 -11.85 11.20
C GLU A 88 3.81 -10.98 10.32
N TYR A 89 3.51 -11.44 9.12
CA TYR A 89 2.69 -10.68 8.19
C TYR A 89 1.99 -11.59 7.18
N PHE A 90 0.97 -11.05 6.52
CA PHE A 90 0.27 -11.72 5.44
C PHE A 90 0.45 -10.93 4.15
N GLN A 91 0.90 -11.60 3.09
CA GLN A 91 1.05 -11.00 1.77
C GLN A 91 -0.18 -11.34 0.94
N PHE A 92 -1.03 -10.34 0.76
CA PHE A 92 -2.25 -10.45 -0.02
C PHE A 92 -2.00 -10.06 -1.47
N TYR A 93 -2.53 -10.90 -2.36
CA TYR A 93 -2.67 -10.61 -3.78
C TYR A 93 -4.10 -10.93 -4.22
N PRO A 94 -4.72 -10.19 -5.17
CA PRO A 94 -6.06 -10.49 -5.67
C PRO A 94 -6.22 -11.92 -6.20
N TRP A 95 -5.17 -12.46 -6.82
CA TRP A 95 -5.09 -13.83 -7.32
C TRP A 95 -4.60 -14.84 -6.27
N GLY A 96 -4.16 -14.38 -5.12
CA GLY A 96 -3.56 -15.21 -4.08
C GLY A 96 -4.56 -15.89 -3.16
N ARG A 97 -4.05 -16.73 -2.26
CA ARG A 97 -4.85 -17.34 -1.20
C ARG A 97 -5.14 -16.31 -0.12
N CYS A 98 -6.36 -16.32 0.39
CA CYS A 98 -6.80 -15.46 1.46
C CYS A 98 -7.95 -16.15 2.21
N PRO A 99 -8.08 -16.00 3.54
CA PRO A 99 -9.28 -16.42 4.25
C PRO A 99 -10.53 -15.78 3.61
N GLU A 100 -11.52 -16.63 3.30
CA GLU A 100 -12.73 -16.18 2.58
C GLU A 100 -13.46 -15.05 3.32
N ALA A 101 -13.53 -15.14 4.64
CA ALA A 101 -14.18 -14.12 5.47
C ALA A 101 -13.50 -12.73 5.44
N LEU A 102 -12.22 -12.67 5.03
CA LEU A 102 -11.42 -11.42 4.98
C LEU A 102 -11.28 -10.89 3.55
N ARG A 103 -11.61 -11.68 2.55
CA ARG A 103 -11.33 -11.40 1.14
C ARG A 103 -12.05 -10.17 0.61
N GLU A 104 -13.37 -10.07 0.83
CA GLU A 104 -14.21 -9.01 0.24
C GLU A 104 -13.73 -7.60 0.64
N ASP A 105 -13.50 -7.37 1.93
CA ASP A 105 -13.02 -6.06 2.42
C ASP A 105 -11.61 -5.74 1.89
N LEU A 106 -10.73 -6.76 1.77
CA LEU A 106 -9.39 -6.58 1.22
C LEU A 106 -9.41 -6.24 -0.27
N GLU A 107 -10.14 -7.01 -1.09
CA GLU A 107 -10.24 -6.78 -2.53
C GLU A 107 -10.84 -5.41 -2.85
N THR A 108 -11.89 -5.03 -2.13
CA THR A 108 -12.50 -3.72 -2.30
C THR A 108 -11.57 -2.59 -1.87
N HIS A 109 -10.86 -2.76 -0.76
CA HIS A 109 -9.86 -1.79 -0.32
C HIS A 109 -8.68 -1.70 -1.28
N PHE A 110 -8.18 -2.84 -1.76
CA PHE A 110 -7.09 -2.91 -2.74
C PHE A 110 -7.43 -2.14 -4.00
N THR A 111 -8.60 -2.39 -4.58
CA THR A 111 -9.06 -1.69 -5.79
C THR A 111 -9.13 -0.17 -5.56
N ALA A 112 -9.76 0.27 -4.47
CA ALA A 112 -9.85 1.69 -4.15
C ALA A 112 -8.48 2.33 -3.88
N ALA A 113 -7.55 1.60 -3.27
CA ALA A 113 -6.19 2.07 -3.02
C ALA A 113 -5.37 2.18 -4.32
N VAL A 114 -5.54 1.24 -5.25
CA VAL A 114 -4.91 1.29 -6.59
C VAL A 114 -5.43 2.51 -7.37
N ASP A 115 -6.73 2.77 -7.36
CA ASP A 115 -7.33 3.93 -8.04
C ASP A 115 -6.83 5.25 -7.45
N LEU A 116 -6.74 5.33 -6.12
CA LEU A 116 -6.14 6.49 -5.45
C LEU A 116 -4.67 6.66 -5.83
N GLY A 117 -3.90 5.56 -5.82
CA GLY A 117 -2.51 5.55 -6.23
C GLY A 117 -2.31 6.03 -7.67
N ALA A 118 -3.12 5.56 -8.62
CA ALA A 118 -3.11 6.00 -10.01
C ALA A 118 -3.42 7.49 -10.13
N THR A 119 -4.40 7.99 -9.37
CA THR A 119 -4.75 9.41 -9.32
C THR A 119 -3.56 10.26 -8.82
N LEU A 120 -2.93 9.86 -7.72
CA LEU A 120 -1.77 10.57 -7.16
C LEU A 120 -0.57 10.55 -8.12
N LEU A 121 -0.31 9.42 -8.78
CA LEU A 121 0.74 9.30 -9.79
C LEU A 121 0.45 10.17 -11.03
N GLY A 122 -0.80 10.30 -11.44
CA GLY A 122 -1.23 11.23 -12.48
C GLY A 122 -0.92 12.68 -12.10
N MET A 123 -1.28 13.10 -10.89
CA MET A 123 -0.96 14.45 -10.37
C MET A 123 0.54 14.74 -10.34
N ILE A 124 1.36 13.74 -10.02
CA ILE A 124 2.82 13.84 -10.09
C ILE A 124 3.27 14.02 -11.54
N ALA A 125 2.78 13.17 -12.46
CA ALA A 125 3.16 13.20 -13.87
C ALA A 125 2.88 14.56 -14.52
N ASP A 126 1.72 15.15 -14.24
CA ASP A 126 1.31 16.47 -14.75
C ASP A 126 2.24 17.61 -14.32
N ARG A 127 3.00 17.42 -13.24
CA ARG A 127 3.89 18.42 -12.65
C ARG A 127 5.39 18.12 -12.79
N LEU A 128 5.70 17.04 -13.49
CA LEU A 128 7.09 16.70 -13.83
C LEU A 128 7.56 17.53 -15.04
N PRO A 129 8.87 17.81 -15.17
CA PRO A 129 9.44 18.37 -16.38
C PRO A 129 9.12 17.52 -17.61
N LYS A 130 8.74 18.16 -18.73
CA LYS A 130 8.38 17.45 -19.98
C LYS A 130 9.43 16.42 -20.42
N ARG A 131 10.71 16.72 -20.24
CA ARG A 131 11.81 15.78 -20.54
C ARG A 131 11.70 14.46 -19.77
N THR A 132 11.18 14.52 -18.53
CA THR A 132 11.02 13.33 -17.67
C THR A 132 9.81 12.51 -18.13
N THR A 133 8.68 13.16 -18.37
CA THR A 133 7.46 12.46 -18.82
C THR A 133 7.62 11.86 -20.23
N GLN A 134 8.37 12.51 -21.12
CA GLN A 134 8.68 11.99 -22.45
C GLN A 134 9.62 10.77 -22.43
N SER A 135 10.35 10.55 -21.37
CA SER A 135 11.22 9.36 -21.20
C SER A 135 10.47 8.14 -20.64
N LEU A 136 9.23 8.30 -20.21
CA LEU A 136 8.41 7.19 -19.72
C LEU A 136 7.82 6.42 -20.90
N SER A 137 7.81 5.08 -20.77
CA SER A 137 7.20 4.19 -21.78
C SER A 137 5.67 4.28 -21.80
N GLU A 138 5.08 4.70 -20.67
CA GLU A 138 3.64 4.83 -20.45
C GLU A 138 3.36 5.82 -19.31
N PRO A 139 2.12 6.33 -19.16
CA PRO A 139 1.74 7.20 -18.05
C PRO A 139 1.99 6.54 -16.68
N LEU A 140 2.44 7.34 -15.67
CA LEU A 140 2.74 6.79 -14.34
C LEU A 140 1.53 6.14 -13.66
N GLY A 141 0.32 6.68 -13.85
CA GLY A 141 -0.90 6.13 -13.28
C GLY A 141 -1.24 4.75 -13.85
N ASP A 142 -0.95 4.52 -15.14
CA ASP A 142 -1.26 3.26 -15.80
C ASP A 142 -0.35 2.12 -15.28
N LYS A 143 0.89 2.46 -14.89
CA LYS A 143 1.84 1.47 -14.34
C LYS A 143 1.34 0.75 -13.10
N ILE A 144 0.62 1.43 -12.21
CA ILE A 144 0.09 0.80 -11.00
C ILE A 144 -1.11 -0.10 -11.31
N GLN A 145 -1.92 0.26 -12.32
CA GLN A 145 -3.11 -0.50 -12.72
C GLN A 145 -2.77 -1.76 -13.52
N GLN A 146 -1.64 -1.74 -14.25
CA GLN A 146 -1.18 -2.85 -15.07
C GLN A 146 -0.26 -3.82 -14.32
N SER A 147 0.13 -3.51 -13.09
CA SER A 147 0.95 -4.38 -12.27
C SER A 147 0.14 -5.60 -11.84
N GLU A 148 0.49 -6.77 -12.33
CA GLU A 148 -0.08 -8.06 -11.90
C GLU A 148 0.57 -8.58 -10.61
N GLN A 149 1.49 -7.81 -10.02
CA GLN A 149 2.30 -8.20 -8.85
C GLN A 149 2.08 -7.27 -7.69
#